data_ebc01ad80d2e6a442b20da68c922d600
#
_entry.id   ebc01ad80d2e6a442b20da68c922d600
#
_cell.length_a   1.000
_cell.length_b   1.000
_cell.length_c   1.000
_cell.angle_alpha   90.00
_cell.angle_beta   90.00
_cell.angle_gamma   90.00
#
_symmetry.space_group_name_H-M   'P 1'
#
loop_
_entity.id
_entity.type
_entity.pdbx_description
1 polymer ?
#
loop_
_entity_poly.entity_id
_entity_poly.type
_entity_poly.pdbx_seq_one_letter_code
_entity_poly.pdbx_strand_id
1 'polypeptide(L)'
;MSDAPVLPVGEDKRVMVESMFDGIAPRYDRLNRVISLGFDQGWRRRTVAALALPTGARVIDLACGTGDLCDDLTAAGYRPTGFDVSAGMLASAHTAAPLVRSDVLVLPIPPASVDGATCGFALRNFVDLPTFFAECARVLRPGGRFAALDAAEPEHAVVRVGHNIWFRKVVPWIGGRLSGDRAAYRYLPASTAYLPPGPALIRELRDAGFTDVGRHTMMGGAVQLLTGTRVAPEPDA
;
A
#
# COMPACT_ATOMS: atom_id res chain seq x y z
N MET A 1 29.21 15.47 -5.13
CA MET A 1 28.79 14.12 -5.54
C MET A 1 27.76 13.67 -4.51
N SER A 2 26.51 13.49 -4.92
CA SER A 2 25.40 13.12 -4.01
C SER A 2 25.51 11.62 -3.73
N ASP A 3 25.91 11.26 -2.51
CA ASP A 3 25.83 9.90 -2.00
C ASP A 3 24.33 9.54 -1.78
N ALA A 4 23.63 9.26 -2.88
CA ALA A 4 22.33 8.63 -2.76
C ALA A 4 22.57 7.21 -2.25
N PRO A 5 21.93 6.77 -1.15
CA PRO A 5 22.09 5.41 -0.67
C PRO A 5 21.65 4.45 -1.77
N VAL A 6 22.48 3.45 -2.06
CA VAL A 6 22.10 2.35 -2.94
C VAL A 6 20.95 1.62 -2.25
N LEU A 7 19.77 1.69 -2.87
CA LEU A 7 18.59 1.03 -2.33
C LEU A 7 18.69 -0.48 -2.63
N PRO A 8 18.49 -1.36 -1.62
CA PRO A 8 18.54 -2.81 -1.82
C PRO A 8 17.42 -3.28 -2.75
N VAL A 9 17.64 -4.41 -3.43
CA VAL A 9 16.69 -5.05 -4.35
C VAL A 9 16.50 -6.53 -3.99
N GLY A 10 15.46 -7.15 -4.53
CA GLY A 10 15.21 -8.58 -4.32
C GLY A 10 15.06 -8.95 -2.84
N GLU A 11 15.65 -10.07 -2.44
CA GLU A 11 15.53 -10.61 -1.08
C GLU A 11 16.10 -9.66 -0.02
N ASP A 12 17.20 -8.96 -0.29
CA ASP A 12 17.78 -7.98 0.64
C ASP A 12 16.79 -6.83 0.94
N LYS A 13 16.04 -6.40 -0.07
CA LYS A 13 14.96 -5.41 0.11
C LYS A 13 13.87 -5.98 1.01
N ARG A 14 13.42 -7.21 0.76
CA ARG A 14 12.36 -7.87 1.53
C ARG A 14 12.73 -7.95 3.02
N VAL A 15 13.92 -8.50 3.32
CA VAL A 15 14.41 -8.65 4.69
C VAL A 15 14.58 -7.31 5.39
N MET A 16 15.16 -6.33 4.70
CA MET A 16 15.33 -4.97 5.25
C MET A 16 13.97 -4.33 5.57
N VAL A 17 13.01 -4.41 4.66
CA VAL A 17 11.67 -3.82 4.82
C VAL A 17 10.93 -4.49 5.98
N GLU A 18 10.90 -5.82 6.05
CA GLU A 18 10.27 -6.58 7.14
C GLU A 18 10.87 -6.19 8.50
N SER A 19 12.19 -6.24 8.63
CA SER A 19 12.90 -5.87 9.88
C SER A 19 12.63 -4.41 10.29
N MET A 20 12.59 -3.50 9.34
CA MET A 20 12.30 -2.09 9.59
C MET A 20 10.89 -1.92 10.15
N PHE A 21 9.87 -2.54 9.51
CA PHE A 21 8.49 -2.44 9.95
C PHE A 21 8.27 -3.11 11.31
N ASP A 22 8.90 -4.25 11.58
CA ASP A 22 8.90 -4.89 12.91
C ASP A 22 9.42 -3.93 13.98
N GLY A 23 10.49 -3.19 13.69
CA GLY A 23 11.10 -2.24 14.63
C GLY A 23 10.26 -1.01 14.94
N ILE A 24 9.50 -0.50 13.97
CA ILE A 24 8.68 0.72 14.15
C ILE A 24 7.23 0.43 14.52
N ALA A 25 6.77 -0.82 14.46
CA ALA A 25 5.37 -1.22 14.62
C ALA A 25 4.65 -0.57 15.83
N PRO A 26 5.22 -0.52 17.06
CA PRO A 26 4.52 0.06 18.22
C PRO A 26 4.24 1.57 18.10
N ARG A 27 4.88 2.26 17.15
CA ARG A 27 4.76 3.71 16.96
C ARG A 27 4.26 4.09 15.57
N TYR A 28 4.02 3.10 14.72
CA TYR A 28 3.74 3.26 13.29
C TYR A 28 2.56 4.20 13.02
N ASP A 29 1.42 4.01 13.68
CA ASP A 29 0.22 4.80 13.43
C ASP A 29 0.40 6.27 13.82
N ARG A 30 1.06 6.52 14.96
CA ARG A 30 1.39 7.89 15.37
C ARG A 30 2.27 8.59 14.35
N LEU A 31 3.22 7.84 13.81
CA LEU A 31 4.17 8.34 12.82
C LEU A 31 3.48 8.66 11.50
N ASN A 32 2.66 7.75 11.00
CA ASN A 32 1.86 7.98 9.78
C ASN A 32 0.97 9.20 9.94
N ARG A 33 0.31 9.35 11.07
CA ARG A 33 -0.56 10.50 11.35
C ARG A 33 0.19 11.83 11.37
N VAL A 34 1.40 11.85 11.94
CA VAL A 34 2.25 13.04 11.94
C VAL A 34 2.81 13.33 10.54
N ILE A 35 3.32 12.32 9.83
CA ILE A 35 3.89 12.46 8.48
C ILE A 35 2.84 12.92 7.48
N SER A 36 1.63 12.37 7.58
CA SER A 36 0.49 12.70 6.71
C SER A 36 -0.27 13.96 7.13
N LEU A 37 0.10 14.57 8.28
CA LEU A 37 -0.65 15.66 8.92
C LEU A 37 -2.13 15.27 9.16
N GLY A 38 -2.42 13.98 9.37
CA GLY A 38 -3.76 13.42 9.56
C GLY A 38 -4.59 13.27 8.29
N PHE A 39 -4.05 13.60 7.12
CA PHE A 39 -4.76 13.43 5.84
C PHE A 39 -4.91 11.96 5.43
N ASP A 40 -4.09 11.06 5.97
CA ASP A 40 -4.12 9.61 5.70
C ASP A 40 -5.53 9.01 5.87
N GLN A 41 -6.28 9.41 6.90
CA GLN A 41 -7.65 8.96 7.13
C GLN A 41 -8.59 9.30 5.96
N GLY A 42 -8.45 10.51 5.41
CA GLY A 42 -9.23 10.95 4.24
C GLY A 42 -8.87 10.15 3.00
N TRP A 43 -7.61 9.83 2.81
CA TRP A 43 -7.14 9.03 1.67
C TRP A 43 -7.60 7.57 1.78
N ARG A 44 -7.51 6.95 2.97
CA ARG A 44 -8.02 5.59 3.21
C ARG A 44 -9.51 5.49 2.95
N ARG A 45 -10.31 6.43 3.46
CA ARG A 45 -11.76 6.47 3.17
C ARG A 45 -12.05 6.56 1.67
N ARG A 46 -11.27 7.32 0.90
CA ARG A 46 -11.39 7.35 -0.57
C ARG A 46 -11.03 6.02 -1.22
N THR A 47 -10.01 5.34 -0.70
CA THR A 47 -9.61 4.00 -1.16
C THR A 47 -10.75 3.00 -0.95
N VAL A 48 -11.35 2.99 0.24
CA VAL A 48 -12.50 2.14 0.57
C VAL A 48 -13.71 2.46 -0.32
N ALA A 49 -14.03 3.76 -0.50
CA ALA A 49 -15.13 4.19 -1.36
C ALA A 49 -14.94 3.80 -2.83
N ALA A 50 -13.68 3.76 -3.31
CA ALA A 50 -13.37 3.39 -4.70
C ALA A 50 -13.65 1.92 -5.03
N LEU A 51 -13.77 1.05 -4.02
CA LEU A 51 -14.19 -0.34 -4.23
C LEU A 51 -15.62 -0.43 -4.79
N ALA A 52 -16.52 0.44 -4.32
CA ALA A 52 -17.93 0.48 -4.77
C ALA A 52 -18.61 -0.90 -4.74
N LEU A 53 -18.33 -1.70 -3.72
CA LEU A 53 -18.90 -3.04 -3.53
C LEU A 53 -20.17 -3.00 -2.65
N PRO A 54 -21.03 -4.02 -2.71
CA PRO A 54 -22.18 -4.11 -1.82
C PRO A 54 -21.75 -4.38 -0.37
N THR A 55 -22.57 -3.95 0.59
CA THR A 55 -22.40 -4.27 2.01
C THR A 55 -22.29 -5.78 2.21
N GLY A 56 -21.38 -6.20 3.08
CA GLY A 56 -21.09 -7.60 3.36
C GLY A 56 -20.10 -8.25 2.39
N ALA A 57 -19.59 -7.51 1.37
CA ALA A 57 -18.55 -8.00 0.48
C ALA A 57 -17.30 -8.42 1.25
N ARG A 58 -16.67 -9.51 0.81
CA ARG A 58 -15.40 -10.00 1.37
C ARG A 58 -14.25 -9.23 0.74
N VAL A 59 -13.51 -8.50 1.55
CA VAL A 59 -12.38 -7.68 1.10
C VAL A 59 -11.12 -8.11 1.84
N ILE A 60 -10.02 -8.27 1.11
CA ILE A 60 -8.71 -8.48 1.72
C ILE A 60 -7.94 -7.16 1.74
N ASP A 61 -7.21 -6.92 2.84
CA ASP A 61 -6.28 -5.81 2.95
C ASP A 61 -4.85 -6.35 2.95
N LEU A 62 -4.08 -5.98 1.93
CA LEU A 62 -2.76 -6.52 1.62
C LEU A 62 -1.66 -5.60 2.16
N ALA A 63 -0.73 -6.16 2.94
CA ALA A 63 0.19 -5.43 3.79
C ALA A 63 -0.57 -4.50 4.75
N CYS A 64 -1.49 -5.10 5.52
CA CYS A 64 -2.45 -4.38 6.36
C CYS A 64 -1.82 -3.67 7.57
N GLY A 65 -0.57 -3.98 7.92
CA GLY A 65 0.13 -3.40 9.05
C GLY A 65 -0.64 -3.58 10.36
N THR A 66 -0.94 -2.48 11.03
CA THR A 66 -1.67 -2.43 12.30
C THR A 66 -3.20 -2.50 12.15
N GLY A 67 -3.72 -2.54 10.90
CA GLY A 67 -5.13 -2.78 10.61
C GLY A 67 -6.00 -1.54 10.40
N ASP A 68 -5.41 -0.35 10.32
CA ASP A 68 -6.14 0.91 10.11
C ASP A 68 -7.13 0.85 8.92
N LEU A 69 -6.72 0.26 7.79
CA LEU A 69 -7.56 0.15 6.60
C LEU A 69 -8.62 -0.96 6.76
N CYS A 70 -8.33 -2.02 7.52
CA CYS A 70 -9.31 -3.02 7.91
C CYS A 70 -10.46 -2.40 8.72
N ASP A 71 -10.16 -1.47 9.64
CA ASP A 71 -11.19 -0.76 10.41
C ASP A 71 -12.05 0.14 9.52
N ASP A 72 -11.43 0.88 8.58
CA ASP A 72 -12.16 1.69 7.60
C ASP A 72 -13.06 0.82 6.69
N LEU A 73 -12.62 -0.38 6.29
CA LEU A 73 -13.40 -1.36 5.53
C LEU A 73 -14.59 -1.89 6.36
N THR A 74 -14.36 -2.21 7.63
CA THR A 74 -15.41 -2.66 8.55
C THR A 74 -16.47 -1.57 8.74
N ALA A 75 -16.03 -0.32 8.95
CA ALA A 75 -16.93 0.83 9.10
C ALA A 75 -17.77 1.09 7.83
N ALA A 76 -17.26 0.73 6.64
CA ALA A 76 -17.98 0.79 5.37
C ALA A 76 -18.94 -0.41 5.16
N GLY A 77 -19.02 -1.34 6.11
CA GLY A 77 -19.90 -2.50 6.07
C GLY A 77 -19.35 -3.69 5.29
N TYR A 78 -18.06 -3.72 4.98
CA TYR A 78 -17.38 -4.87 4.38
C TYR A 78 -16.93 -5.90 5.43
N ARG A 79 -16.51 -7.07 4.97
CA ARG A 79 -15.92 -8.14 5.81
C ARG A 79 -14.45 -8.26 5.46
N PRO A 80 -13.56 -7.46 6.12
CA PRO A 80 -12.15 -7.49 5.83
C PRO A 80 -11.44 -8.71 6.44
N THR A 81 -10.35 -9.11 5.78
CA THR A 81 -9.28 -9.94 6.34
C THR A 81 -7.96 -9.29 5.97
N GLY A 82 -7.12 -8.99 6.96
CA GLY A 82 -5.80 -8.39 6.75
C GLY A 82 -4.71 -9.44 6.56
N PHE A 83 -3.79 -9.17 5.64
CA PHE A 83 -2.60 -9.98 5.37
C PHE A 83 -1.35 -9.11 5.51
N ASP A 84 -0.38 -9.58 6.29
CA ASP A 84 0.93 -8.91 6.41
C ASP A 84 2.04 -9.92 6.66
N VAL A 85 3.24 -9.64 6.19
CA VAL A 85 4.42 -10.48 6.42
C VAL A 85 5.05 -10.19 7.78
N SER A 86 4.96 -8.95 8.27
CA SER A 86 5.56 -8.47 9.50
C SER A 86 4.83 -9.00 10.73
N ALA A 87 5.52 -9.82 11.51
CA ALA A 87 4.98 -10.30 12.78
C ALA A 87 4.80 -9.16 13.81
N GLY A 88 5.70 -8.17 13.80
CA GLY A 88 5.63 -7.01 14.68
C GLY A 88 4.42 -6.12 14.40
N MET A 89 4.09 -5.90 13.12
CA MET A 89 2.89 -5.17 12.72
C MET A 89 1.63 -5.88 13.19
N LEU A 90 1.51 -7.17 12.91
CA LEU A 90 0.35 -7.96 13.33
C LEU A 90 0.22 -8.03 14.87
N ALA A 91 1.31 -8.13 15.60
CA ALA A 91 1.31 -8.11 17.06
C ALA A 91 0.92 -6.76 17.65
N SER A 92 1.10 -5.67 16.89
CA SER A 92 0.73 -4.30 17.26
C SER A 92 -0.64 -3.88 16.74
N ALA A 93 -1.34 -4.78 16.03
CA ALA A 93 -2.62 -4.46 15.41
C ALA A 93 -3.72 -4.20 16.46
N HIS A 94 -4.60 -3.26 16.13
CA HIS A 94 -5.69 -2.81 16.99
C HIS A 94 -7.08 -3.08 16.37
N THR A 95 -7.13 -3.68 15.18
CA THR A 95 -8.38 -4.04 14.50
C THR A 95 -9.00 -5.32 15.06
N ALA A 96 -10.33 -5.41 14.99
CA ALA A 96 -11.08 -6.64 15.27
C ALA A 96 -11.17 -7.57 14.04
N ALA A 97 -10.71 -7.14 12.88
CA ALA A 97 -10.70 -7.97 11.67
C ALA A 97 -9.74 -9.17 11.82
N PRO A 98 -10.06 -10.32 11.22
CA PRO A 98 -9.12 -11.43 11.15
C PRO A 98 -7.81 -11.01 10.46
N LEU A 99 -6.68 -11.43 11.04
CA LEU A 99 -5.35 -11.14 10.51
C LEU A 99 -4.59 -12.44 10.22
N VAL A 100 -3.87 -12.46 9.11
CA VAL A 100 -3.09 -13.62 8.64
C VAL A 100 -1.67 -13.18 8.35
N ARG A 101 -0.68 -13.86 8.90
CA ARG A 101 0.72 -13.65 8.50
C ARG A 101 0.97 -14.36 7.18
N SER A 102 1.25 -13.60 6.11
CA SER A 102 1.52 -14.14 4.78
C SER A 102 2.30 -13.16 3.93
N ASP A 103 3.07 -13.69 2.99
CA ASP A 103 3.59 -12.92 1.88
C ASP A 103 2.45 -12.64 0.88
N VAL A 104 2.28 -11.37 0.51
CA VAL A 104 1.23 -10.94 -0.42
C VAL A 104 1.51 -11.32 -1.87
N LEU A 105 2.71 -11.82 -2.17
CA LEU A 105 3.06 -12.38 -3.46
C LEU A 105 2.55 -13.82 -3.64
N VAL A 106 2.19 -14.51 -2.53
CA VAL A 106 1.66 -15.88 -2.52
C VAL A 106 0.63 -16.00 -1.39
N LEU A 107 -0.62 -15.65 -1.67
CA LEU A 107 -1.69 -15.65 -0.67
C LEU A 107 -2.25 -17.06 -0.42
N PRO A 108 -2.45 -17.46 0.84
CA PRO A 108 -2.96 -18.77 1.21
C PRO A 108 -4.49 -18.85 1.09
N ILE A 109 -5.03 -18.31 0.00
CA ILE A 109 -6.48 -18.33 -0.28
C ILE A 109 -6.77 -18.80 -1.72
N PRO A 110 -7.92 -19.45 -1.96
CA PRO A 110 -8.28 -19.95 -3.27
C PRO A 110 -8.40 -18.84 -4.32
N PRO A 111 -8.23 -19.18 -5.62
CA PRO A 111 -8.59 -18.27 -6.71
C PRO A 111 -10.06 -17.84 -6.64
N ALA A 112 -10.36 -16.66 -7.15
CA ALA A 112 -11.71 -16.10 -7.27
C ALA A 112 -12.55 -16.22 -5.98
N SER A 113 -11.93 -15.97 -4.81
CA SER A 113 -12.52 -16.19 -3.49
C SER A 113 -12.99 -14.92 -2.78
N VAL A 114 -12.55 -13.73 -3.24
CA VAL A 114 -12.86 -12.44 -2.61
C VAL A 114 -13.46 -11.46 -3.60
N ASP A 115 -14.23 -10.50 -3.08
CA ASP A 115 -14.94 -9.49 -3.86
C ASP A 115 -14.10 -8.23 -4.10
N GLY A 116 -13.18 -7.95 -3.17
CA GLY A 116 -12.30 -6.79 -3.24
C GLY A 116 -10.93 -7.02 -2.62
N ALA A 117 -9.97 -6.23 -3.04
CA ALA A 117 -8.63 -6.17 -2.47
C ALA A 117 -8.17 -4.72 -2.31
N THR A 118 -7.61 -4.40 -1.15
CA THR A 118 -6.99 -3.11 -0.86
C THR A 118 -5.52 -3.27 -0.52
N CYS A 119 -4.75 -2.19 -0.70
CA CYS A 119 -3.37 -2.09 -0.25
C CYS A 119 -3.08 -0.64 0.10
N GLY A 120 -2.57 -0.37 1.29
CA GLY A 120 -2.29 0.99 1.77
C GLY A 120 -0.82 1.24 2.02
N PHE A 121 -0.17 2.15 1.26
CA PHE A 121 1.21 2.61 1.46
C PHE A 121 2.28 1.52 1.39
N ALA A 122 2.06 0.43 0.64
CA ALA A 122 2.96 -0.71 0.59
C ALA A 122 3.50 -1.06 -0.81
N LEU A 123 2.90 -0.61 -1.91
CA LEU A 123 3.33 -0.98 -3.27
C LEU A 123 4.83 -0.75 -3.49
N ARG A 124 5.36 0.38 -3.04
CA ARG A 124 6.77 0.73 -3.14
C ARG A 124 7.72 -0.22 -2.39
N ASN A 125 7.19 -0.99 -1.45
CA ASN A 125 7.94 -1.92 -0.62
C ASN A 125 8.04 -3.32 -1.23
N PHE A 126 7.15 -3.68 -2.15
CA PHE A 126 7.18 -4.99 -2.79
C PHE A 126 8.38 -5.15 -3.72
N VAL A 127 8.88 -6.35 -3.79
CA VAL A 127 10.04 -6.70 -4.62
C VAL A 127 9.65 -6.96 -6.07
N ASP A 128 8.40 -7.37 -6.30
CA ASP A 128 7.87 -7.77 -7.60
C ASP A 128 6.40 -7.32 -7.74
N LEU A 129 6.18 -6.16 -8.35
CA LEU A 129 4.83 -5.62 -8.56
C LEU A 129 4.02 -6.43 -9.58
N PRO A 130 4.57 -6.88 -10.72
CA PRO A 130 3.85 -7.76 -11.62
C PRO A 130 3.31 -9.02 -10.95
N THR A 131 4.12 -9.71 -10.14
CA THR A 131 3.68 -10.88 -9.36
C THR A 131 2.60 -10.51 -8.35
N PHE A 132 2.74 -9.37 -7.65
CA PHE A 132 1.73 -8.86 -6.73
C PHE A 132 0.38 -8.62 -7.43
N PHE A 133 0.37 -7.94 -8.59
CA PHE A 133 -0.87 -7.68 -9.33
C PHE A 133 -1.49 -8.95 -9.90
N ALA A 134 -0.67 -9.90 -10.37
CA ALA A 134 -1.15 -11.21 -10.82
C ALA A 134 -1.80 -12.00 -9.68
N GLU A 135 -1.23 -11.95 -8.47
CA GLU A 135 -1.79 -12.60 -7.29
C GLU A 135 -3.10 -11.95 -6.84
N CYS A 136 -3.19 -10.61 -6.87
CA CYS A 136 -4.45 -9.90 -6.67
C CYS A 136 -5.51 -10.34 -7.69
N ALA A 137 -5.14 -10.44 -8.97
CA ALA A 137 -6.05 -10.91 -10.02
C ALA A 137 -6.48 -12.37 -9.83
N ARG A 138 -5.60 -13.23 -9.33
CA ARG A 138 -5.91 -14.63 -9.05
C ARG A 138 -6.99 -14.78 -7.98
N VAL A 139 -6.87 -14.03 -6.88
CA VAL A 139 -7.76 -14.18 -5.72
C VAL A 139 -9.09 -13.45 -5.86
N LEU A 140 -9.12 -12.40 -6.68
CA LEU A 140 -10.34 -11.65 -6.97
C LEU A 140 -11.28 -12.42 -7.89
N ARG A 141 -12.57 -12.39 -7.61
CA ARG A 141 -13.61 -12.89 -8.51
C ARG A 141 -13.64 -12.04 -9.79
N PRO A 142 -14.17 -12.60 -10.88
CA PRO A 142 -14.57 -11.79 -12.03
C PRO A 142 -15.47 -10.62 -11.58
N GLY A 143 -15.16 -9.41 -12.02
CA GLY A 143 -15.82 -8.18 -11.56
C GLY A 143 -15.37 -7.68 -10.18
N GLY A 144 -14.49 -8.40 -9.50
CA GLY A 144 -13.90 -7.96 -8.22
C GLY A 144 -13.09 -6.69 -8.34
N ARG A 145 -13.04 -5.90 -7.26
CA ARG A 145 -12.49 -4.55 -7.24
C ARG A 145 -11.14 -4.50 -6.53
N PHE A 146 -10.20 -3.80 -7.14
CA PHE A 146 -8.88 -3.50 -6.57
C PHE A 146 -8.73 -2.01 -6.32
N ALA A 147 -8.17 -1.62 -5.16
CA ALA A 147 -7.85 -0.25 -4.84
C ALA A 147 -6.56 -0.18 -4.00
N ALA A 148 -5.53 0.48 -4.52
CA ALA A 148 -4.25 0.64 -3.83
C ALA A 148 -3.88 2.12 -3.67
N LEU A 149 -3.60 2.49 -2.42
CA LEU A 149 -3.16 3.83 -2.02
C LEU A 149 -1.67 3.81 -1.78
N ASP A 150 -0.91 4.72 -2.40
CA ASP A 150 0.52 4.85 -2.08
C ASP A 150 1.03 6.29 -2.28
N ALA A 151 2.22 6.56 -1.75
CA ALA A 151 2.94 7.77 -2.05
C ALA A 151 3.28 7.82 -3.55
N ALA A 152 3.42 9.03 -4.07
CA ALA A 152 3.85 9.26 -5.44
C ALA A 152 4.79 10.47 -5.48
N GLU A 153 5.52 10.61 -6.57
CA GLU A 153 6.33 11.81 -6.79
C GLU A 153 5.46 12.89 -7.45
N PRO A 154 5.40 14.11 -6.87
CA PRO A 154 4.64 15.21 -7.46
C PRO A 154 5.11 15.56 -8.87
N GLU A 155 4.16 15.66 -9.80
CA GLU A 155 4.45 15.97 -11.21
C GLU A 155 4.84 17.46 -11.39
N HIS A 156 4.24 18.36 -10.58
CA HIS A 156 4.54 19.79 -10.65
C HIS A 156 5.80 20.17 -9.88
N ALA A 157 6.74 20.86 -10.52
CA ALA A 157 8.04 21.21 -9.95
C ALA A 157 7.95 21.97 -8.62
N VAL A 158 7.02 22.92 -8.48
CA VAL A 158 6.84 23.71 -7.26
C VAL A 158 6.38 22.83 -6.08
N VAL A 159 5.40 21.94 -6.33
CA VAL A 159 4.90 20.99 -5.33
C VAL A 159 6.01 20.02 -4.93
N ARG A 160 6.80 19.54 -5.90
CA ARG A 160 7.94 18.65 -5.69
C ARG A 160 9.01 19.27 -4.79
N VAL A 161 9.29 20.58 -4.93
CA VAL A 161 10.23 21.28 -4.03
C VAL A 161 9.72 21.26 -2.59
N GLY A 162 8.47 21.65 -2.35
CA GLY A 162 7.85 21.62 -1.02
C GLY A 162 7.80 20.21 -0.42
N HIS A 163 7.39 19.22 -1.21
CA HIS A 163 7.39 17.81 -0.85
C HIS A 163 8.79 17.31 -0.46
N ASN A 164 9.81 17.64 -1.25
CA ASN A 164 11.19 17.26 -0.93
C ASN A 164 11.70 17.91 0.36
N ILE A 165 11.36 19.17 0.63
CA ILE A 165 11.72 19.82 1.90
C ILE A 165 11.04 19.11 3.07
N TRP A 166 9.74 18.81 2.96
CA TRP A 166 8.98 18.10 3.98
C TRP A 166 9.59 16.72 4.26
N PHE A 167 9.70 15.87 3.25
CA PHE A 167 10.15 14.49 3.41
C PHE A 167 11.65 14.35 3.68
N ARG A 168 12.51 15.21 3.15
CA ARG A 168 13.98 15.10 3.35
C ARG A 168 14.50 15.83 4.58
N LYS A 169 13.77 16.84 5.09
CA LYS A 169 14.24 17.63 6.23
C LYS A 169 13.31 17.51 7.43
N VAL A 170 11.99 17.70 7.25
CA VAL A 170 11.04 17.78 8.36
C VAL A 170 10.72 16.39 8.91
N VAL A 171 10.38 15.43 8.08
CA VAL A 171 10.03 14.06 8.48
C VAL A 171 11.19 13.35 9.22
N PRO A 172 12.45 13.37 8.76
CA PRO A 172 13.56 12.77 9.52
C PRO A 172 13.85 13.50 10.85
N TRP A 173 13.62 14.80 10.93
CA TRP A 173 13.78 15.55 12.17
C TRP A 173 12.71 15.18 13.21
N ILE A 174 11.44 15.12 12.80
CA ILE A 174 10.33 14.66 13.66
C ILE A 174 10.54 13.20 14.07
N GLY A 175 10.84 12.35 13.12
CA GLY A 175 11.03 10.93 13.33
C GLY A 175 12.19 10.60 14.26
N GLY A 176 13.31 11.28 14.11
CA GLY A 176 14.46 11.11 15.00
C GLY A 176 14.18 11.50 16.45
N ARG A 177 13.21 12.43 16.68
CA ARG A 177 12.77 12.80 18.04
C ARG A 177 11.73 11.85 18.64
N LEU A 178 10.86 11.28 17.81
CA LEU A 178 9.72 10.48 18.28
C LEU A 178 10.02 8.98 18.37
N SER A 179 10.89 8.45 17.51
CA SER A 179 11.11 6.98 17.43
C SER A 179 12.51 6.53 17.82
N GLY A 180 13.51 7.40 17.75
CA GLY A 180 14.92 7.01 17.89
C GLY A 180 15.52 6.30 16.67
N ASP A 181 14.71 5.87 15.69
CA ASP A 181 15.15 5.18 14.48
C ASP A 181 15.25 6.12 13.27
N ARG A 182 16.43 6.70 13.08
CA ARG A 182 16.69 7.60 11.93
C ARG A 182 16.76 6.86 10.59
N ALA A 183 16.97 5.55 10.57
CA ALA A 183 17.14 4.78 9.35
C ALA A 183 15.78 4.60 8.63
N ALA A 184 14.72 4.23 9.37
CA ALA A 184 13.36 4.10 8.84
C ALA A 184 12.87 5.41 8.18
N TYR A 185 13.20 6.56 8.78
CA TYR A 185 12.78 7.88 8.22
C TYR A 185 13.57 8.33 7.01
N ARG A 186 14.78 7.82 6.81
CA ARG A 186 15.52 8.03 5.57
C ARG A 186 15.01 7.13 4.45
N TYR A 187 14.53 5.94 4.81
CA TYR A 187 13.94 5.00 3.85
C TYR A 187 12.63 5.52 3.23
N LEU A 188 11.72 6.10 4.03
CA LEU A 188 10.41 6.55 3.55
C LEU A 188 10.46 7.45 2.31
N PRO A 189 11.25 8.56 2.30
CA PRO A 189 11.36 9.38 1.09
C PRO A 189 12.16 8.69 -0.03
N ALA A 190 13.11 7.82 0.30
CA ALA A 190 13.90 7.12 -0.70
C ALA A 190 13.10 6.01 -1.39
N SER A 191 12.18 5.36 -0.67
CA SER A 191 11.39 4.23 -1.19
C SER A 191 10.44 4.60 -2.32
N THR A 192 10.06 5.86 -2.47
CA THR A 192 9.25 6.30 -3.62
C THR A 192 9.95 6.06 -4.97
N ALA A 193 11.29 6.01 -4.99
CA ALA A 193 12.07 5.70 -6.17
C ALA A 193 11.91 4.24 -6.66
N TYR A 194 11.36 3.35 -5.83
CA TYR A 194 11.04 1.99 -6.26
C TYR A 194 9.77 1.89 -7.10
N LEU A 195 8.87 2.87 -6.99
CA LEU A 195 7.63 2.84 -7.76
C LEU A 195 7.89 3.19 -9.22
N PRO A 196 7.38 2.39 -10.15
CA PRO A 196 7.34 2.76 -11.55
C PRO A 196 6.55 4.06 -11.77
N PRO A 197 6.83 4.81 -12.85
CA PRO A 197 5.99 5.94 -13.23
C PRO A 197 4.52 5.53 -13.39
N GLY A 198 3.58 6.44 -13.08
CA GLY A 198 2.14 6.16 -13.11
C GLY A 198 1.64 5.44 -14.39
N PRO A 199 2.05 5.84 -15.61
CA PRO A 199 1.70 5.10 -16.83
C PRO A 199 2.20 3.65 -16.87
N ALA A 200 3.33 3.34 -16.25
CA ALA A 200 3.83 1.97 -16.15
C ALA A 200 3.00 1.14 -15.16
N LEU A 201 2.66 1.69 -13.99
CA LEU A 201 1.75 1.05 -13.04
C LEU A 201 0.39 0.71 -13.64
N ILE A 202 -0.17 1.62 -14.47
CA ILE A 202 -1.42 1.37 -15.19
C ILE A 202 -1.26 0.21 -16.17
N ARG A 203 -0.14 0.13 -16.89
CA ARG A 203 0.12 -0.99 -17.82
C ARG A 203 0.26 -2.32 -17.07
N GLU A 204 1.09 -2.37 -16.03
CA GLU A 204 1.28 -3.58 -15.22
C GLU A 204 -0.04 -4.10 -14.64
N LEU A 205 -0.92 -3.20 -14.18
CA LEU A 205 -2.24 -3.59 -13.69
C LEU A 205 -3.13 -4.16 -14.81
N ARG A 206 -3.09 -3.57 -16.01
CA ARG A 206 -3.81 -4.10 -17.19
C ARG A 206 -3.26 -5.46 -17.63
N ASP A 207 -1.95 -5.60 -17.67
CA ASP A 207 -1.27 -6.84 -18.05
C ASP A 207 -1.58 -7.99 -17.07
N ALA A 208 -1.83 -7.65 -15.80
CA ALA A 208 -2.30 -8.60 -14.79
C ALA A 208 -3.80 -8.99 -14.92
N GLY A 209 -4.52 -8.45 -15.91
CA GLY A 209 -5.91 -8.77 -16.19
C GLY A 209 -6.94 -7.90 -15.46
N PHE A 210 -6.63 -6.62 -15.30
CA PHE A 210 -7.60 -5.62 -14.83
C PHE A 210 -8.07 -4.70 -15.95
N THR A 211 -9.35 -4.36 -15.93
CA THR A 211 -9.99 -3.31 -16.74
C THR A 211 -10.40 -2.13 -15.87
N ASP A 212 -10.94 -1.08 -16.48
CA ASP A 212 -11.34 0.16 -15.80
C ASP A 212 -10.22 0.70 -14.89
N VAL A 213 -8.98 0.51 -15.34
CA VAL A 213 -7.81 0.91 -14.58
C VAL A 213 -7.72 2.41 -14.52
N GLY A 214 -7.80 2.94 -13.30
CA GLY A 214 -7.70 4.35 -12.98
C GLY A 214 -6.51 4.68 -12.09
N ARG A 215 -5.96 5.89 -12.25
CA ARG A 215 -4.99 6.49 -11.33
C ARG A 215 -5.44 7.88 -10.96
N HIS A 216 -5.72 8.08 -9.68
CA HIS A 216 -6.11 9.37 -9.10
C HIS A 216 -4.97 9.90 -8.25
N THR A 217 -4.52 11.12 -8.52
CA THR A 217 -3.49 11.78 -7.70
C THR A 217 -4.12 12.78 -6.73
N MET A 218 -3.54 12.87 -5.53
CA MET A 218 -3.95 13.76 -4.45
C MET A 218 -2.75 14.56 -3.93
N MET A 219 -2.99 15.64 -3.20
CA MET A 219 -1.94 16.50 -2.64
C MET A 219 -0.91 16.97 -3.69
N GLY A 220 -1.40 17.42 -4.85
CA GLY A 220 -0.53 17.86 -5.95
C GLY A 220 0.35 16.77 -6.55
N GLY A 221 -0.06 15.51 -6.43
CA GLY A 221 0.66 14.34 -6.94
C GLY A 221 1.53 13.61 -5.93
N ALA A 222 1.52 14.01 -4.65
CA ALA A 222 2.31 13.36 -3.60
C ALA A 222 1.73 12.01 -3.13
N VAL A 223 0.46 11.77 -3.42
CA VAL A 223 -0.26 10.53 -3.09
C VAL A 223 -1.07 10.10 -4.31
N GLN A 224 -1.14 8.81 -4.55
CA GLN A 224 -1.91 8.22 -5.63
C GLN A 224 -2.82 7.10 -5.15
N LEU A 225 -3.96 6.98 -5.79
CA LEU A 225 -4.90 5.88 -5.66
C LEU A 225 -5.02 5.19 -7.02
N LEU A 226 -4.63 3.93 -7.07
CA LEU A 226 -4.80 3.03 -8.22
C LEU A 226 -6.08 2.24 -8.02
N THR A 227 -6.85 2.04 -9.08
CA THR A 227 -8.07 1.22 -9.06
C THR A 227 -8.13 0.33 -10.29
N GLY A 228 -8.82 -0.80 -10.18
CA GLY A 228 -9.06 -1.69 -11.30
C GLY A 228 -10.21 -2.65 -11.02
N THR A 229 -10.78 -3.20 -12.09
CA THR A 229 -11.81 -4.24 -12.06
C THR A 229 -11.22 -5.52 -12.64
N ARG A 230 -11.32 -6.64 -11.92
CA ARG A 230 -10.86 -7.94 -12.42
C ARG A 230 -11.68 -8.40 -13.61
N VAL A 231 -11.03 -8.67 -14.74
CA VAL A 231 -11.68 -9.22 -15.94
C VAL A 231 -12.11 -10.67 -15.66
N ALA A 232 -13.25 -11.09 -16.22
CA ALA A 232 -13.54 -12.51 -16.30
C ALA A 232 -12.47 -13.19 -17.18
N PRO A 233 -11.95 -14.37 -16.80
CA PRO A 233 -11.15 -15.15 -17.74
C PRO A 233 -12.01 -15.42 -19.00
N GLU A 234 -11.40 -15.29 -20.18
CA GLU A 234 -12.08 -15.75 -21.38
C GLU A 234 -12.43 -17.23 -21.19
N PRO A 235 -13.67 -17.67 -21.52
CA PRO A 235 -13.97 -19.10 -21.51
C PRO A 235 -12.99 -19.77 -22.47
N ASP A 236 -12.32 -20.82 -21.99
CA ASP A 236 -11.44 -21.65 -22.83
C ASP A 236 -12.21 -22.03 -24.10
N ALA A 237 -11.64 -21.60 -25.26
CA ALA A 237 -12.21 -21.86 -26.56
C ALA A 237 -12.02 -23.33 -27.00
#